data_1ae3b033953449cb8d3046869332334d
#
_entry.id   1ae3b033953449cb8d3046869332334d
#
_cell.length_a   1.000
_cell.length_b   1.000
_cell.length_c   1.000
_cell.angle_alpha   90.00
_cell.angle_beta   90.00
_cell.angle_gamma   90.00
#
_symmetry.space_group_name_H-M   'P 1'
#
loop_
_entity.id
_entity.type
_entity.pdbx_description
1 polymer ?
#
loop_
_entity_poly.entity_id
_entity_poly.type
_entity_poly.pdbx_seq_one_letter_code
_entity_poly.pdbx_strand_id
1 'polypeptide(L)'
;LESTEDDRQLIASARESLRGKLVDLENQMRSMTGRNYVLKDNLNSIESDLQIALSERNQALFDGSRMRRYVKDLEGRLTGLQTSHETSVQRLTARTVSHISTLEKVITTVGLDANKVAITDAGRPKGQGGPFIPADSSDLIPAGKLKTSLQKLDVHLARLGDLQQVMERLPLAPPLDVYSITSRYGKRRDPLNKRWSAHYGVDFGGVLKTKVRAPAPGRVTYAGWKGKYGRYVEIDHGAGVRTRYGHLHKIYVKRGQTVKFRDKIGLLGNSGRSTGAHLHYETVFNGKSINP
;
A
#
# COMPACT_ATOMS: atom_id res chain seq x y z
N LEU A 1 63.55 -70.86 -91.76
CA LEU A 1 62.36 -70.00 -92.17
C LEU A 1 61.16 -70.11 -91.12
N GLU A 2 60.99 -71.29 -90.43
CA GLU A 2 59.90 -71.49 -89.40
C GLU A 2 60.15 -70.65 -88.15
N SER A 3 61.42 -70.45 -87.63
CA SER A 3 61.78 -69.70 -86.43
C SER A 3 61.44 -68.19 -86.57
N THR A 4 61.46 -67.61 -87.76
CA THR A 4 61.18 -66.15 -88.01
C THR A 4 59.65 -65.85 -88.05
N GLU A 5 58.83 -66.84 -88.34
CA GLU A 5 57.38 -66.75 -88.39
C GLU A 5 56.78 -66.73 -86.97
N ASP A 6 57.31 -67.67 -86.09
CA ASP A 6 56.93 -67.82 -84.68
C ASP A 6 57.30 -66.50 -83.88
N ASP A 7 58.54 -65.96 -84.14
CA ASP A 7 58.96 -64.71 -83.52
C ASP A 7 58.03 -63.52 -83.93
N ARG A 8 57.61 -63.49 -85.19
CA ARG A 8 56.70 -62.47 -85.68
C ARG A 8 55.32 -62.59 -85.03
N GLN A 9 54.81 -63.84 -84.86
CA GLN A 9 53.53 -64.07 -84.16
C GLN A 9 53.60 -63.68 -82.69
N LEU A 10 54.74 -64.01 -82.00
CA LEU A 10 55.00 -63.63 -80.61
C LEU A 10 55.04 -62.14 -80.44
N ILE A 11 55.74 -61.42 -81.32
CA ILE A 11 55.85 -59.94 -81.32
C ILE A 11 54.45 -59.35 -81.65
N ALA A 12 53.69 -59.86 -82.54
CA ALA A 12 52.32 -59.41 -82.88
C ALA A 12 51.38 -59.56 -81.69
N SER A 13 51.38 -60.71 -81.00
CA SER A 13 50.56 -60.97 -79.78
C SER A 13 50.99 -60.07 -78.62
N ALA A 14 52.31 -59.92 -78.41
CA ALA A 14 52.80 -59.00 -77.36
C ALA A 14 52.39 -57.55 -77.66
N ARG A 15 52.44 -57.15 -78.94
CA ARG A 15 51.97 -55.80 -79.34
C ARG A 15 50.51 -55.59 -79.16
N GLU A 16 49.62 -56.57 -79.42
CA GLU A 16 48.19 -56.52 -79.18
C GLU A 16 47.90 -56.47 -77.69
N SER A 17 48.58 -57.28 -76.88
CA SER A 17 48.52 -57.21 -75.39
C SER A 17 48.90 -55.87 -74.82
N LEU A 18 50.02 -55.27 -75.33
CA LEU A 18 50.43 -53.94 -74.92
C LEU A 18 49.44 -52.88 -75.31
N ARG A 19 48.85 -52.98 -76.47
CA ARG A 19 47.82 -52.08 -76.95
C ARG A 19 46.54 -52.13 -76.10
N GLY A 20 46.13 -53.31 -75.69
CA GLY A 20 45.03 -53.54 -74.75
C GLY A 20 45.29 -52.88 -73.40
N LYS A 21 46.56 -53.08 -72.84
CA LYS A 21 46.95 -52.45 -71.58
C LYS A 21 47.00 -50.93 -71.67
N LEU A 22 47.44 -50.37 -72.79
CA LEU A 22 47.42 -48.90 -73.05
C LEU A 22 46.01 -48.34 -73.02
N VAL A 23 45.06 -48.98 -73.71
CA VAL A 23 43.65 -48.58 -73.71
C VAL A 23 43.02 -48.68 -72.31
N ASP A 24 43.34 -49.71 -71.57
CA ASP A 24 42.89 -49.89 -70.18
C ASP A 24 43.48 -48.76 -69.27
N LEU A 25 44.77 -48.46 -69.43
CA LEU A 25 45.43 -47.45 -68.64
C LEU A 25 44.87 -46.03 -68.97
N GLU A 26 44.60 -45.76 -70.26
CA GLU A 26 43.92 -44.50 -70.68
C GLU A 26 42.52 -44.40 -70.08
N ASN A 27 41.75 -45.48 -70.08
CA ASN A 27 40.41 -45.49 -69.48
C ASN A 27 40.48 -45.30 -67.97
N GLN A 28 41.47 -45.93 -67.26
CA GLN A 28 41.69 -45.73 -65.84
C GLN A 28 42.11 -44.25 -65.58
N MET A 29 43.00 -43.69 -66.36
CA MET A 29 43.40 -42.29 -66.26
C MET A 29 42.23 -41.32 -66.44
N ARG A 30 41.38 -41.53 -67.43
CA ARG A 30 40.13 -40.74 -67.67
C ARG A 30 39.19 -40.86 -66.47
N SER A 31 38.98 -42.07 -65.92
CA SER A 31 38.16 -42.32 -64.76
C SER A 31 38.73 -41.63 -63.50
N MET A 32 40.06 -41.72 -63.26
CA MET A 32 40.73 -41.03 -62.18
C MET A 32 40.64 -39.51 -62.33
N THR A 33 40.79 -38.96 -63.52
CA THR A 33 40.63 -37.52 -63.79
C THR A 33 39.22 -37.07 -63.47
N GLY A 34 38.21 -37.83 -63.91
CA GLY A 34 36.80 -37.51 -63.57
C GLY A 34 36.52 -37.53 -62.07
N ARG A 35 37.06 -38.57 -61.39
CA ARG A 35 36.96 -38.66 -59.89
C ARG A 35 37.66 -37.48 -59.19
N ASN A 36 38.84 -37.12 -59.64
CA ASN A 36 39.57 -35.96 -59.09
C ASN A 36 38.83 -34.64 -59.30
N TYR A 37 38.18 -34.48 -60.43
CA TYR A 37 37.35 -33.29 -60.67
C TYR A 37 36.16 -33.21 -59.70
N VAL A 38 35.40 -34.35 -59.53
CA VAL A 38 34.27 -34.44 -58.58
C VAL A 38 34.74 -34.24 -57.13
N LEU A 39 35.92 -34.84 -56.76
CA LEU A 39 36.50 -34.62 -55.43
C LEU A 39 36.85 -33.16 -55.18
N LYS A 40 37.44 -32.48 -56.15
CA LYS A 40 37.82 -31.10 -56.09
C LYS A 40 36.56 -30.19 -55.96
N ASP A 41 35.53 -30.49 -56.70
CA ASP A 41 34.25 -29.77 -56.64
C ASP A 41 33.58 -29.93 -55.23
N ASN A 42 33.56 -31.20 -54.75
CA ASN A 42 33.06 -31.49 -53.40
C ASN A 42 33.88 -30.79 -52.31
N LEU A 43 35.21 -30.75 -52.43
CA LEU A 43 36.09 -30.01 -51.49
C LEU A 43 35.76 -28.54 -51.47
N ASN A 44 35.58 -27.92 -52.63
CA ASN A 44 35.22 -26.48 -52.70
C ASN A 44 33.86 -26.23 -52.07
N SER A 45 32.87 -27.13 -52.29
CA SER A 45 31.54 -27.02 -51.65
C SER A 45 31.68 -27.15 -50.12
N ILE A 46 32.40 -28.16 -49.64
CA ILE A 46 32.61 -28.37 -48.19
C ILE A 46 33.35 -27.18 -47.57
N GLU A 47 34.33 -26.61 -48.24
CA GLU A 47 35.06 -25.43 -47.75
C GLU A 47 34.13 -24.22 -47.64
N SER A 48 33.23 -24.01 -48.66
CA SER A 48 32.22 -22.97 -48.63
C SER A 48 31.23 -23.17 -47.46
N ASP A 49 30.68 -24.38 -47.31
CA ASP A 49 29.75 -24.73 -46.27
C ASP A 49 30.38 -24.55 -44.87
N LEU A 50 31.66 -24.94 -44.72
CA LEU A 50 32.40 -24.74 -43.48
C LEU A 50 32.60 -23.25 -43.16
N GLN A 51 32.88 -22.41 -44.14
CA GLN A 51 32.98 -20.95 -43.95
C GLN A 51 31.64 -20.35 -43.51
N ILE A 52 30.52 -20.76 -44.09
CA ILE A 52 29.18 -20.35 -43.71
C ILE A 52 28.91 -20.77 -42.26
N ALA A 53 29.11 -22.06 -41.93
CA ALA A 53 28.89 -22.57 -40.60
C ALA A 53 29.73 -21.87 -39.52
N LEU A 54 31.01 -21.57 -39.84
CA LEU A 54 31.89 -20.80 -38.95
C LEU A 54 31.39 -19.37 -38.73
N SER A 55 30.89 -18.73 -39.78
CA SER A 55 30.28 -17.40 -39.70
C SER A 55 29.04 -17.40 -38.83
N GLU A 56 28.11 -18.34 -39.06
CA GLU A 56 26.90 -18.50 -38.26
C GLU A 56 27.21 -18.80 -36.80
N ARG A 57 28.18 -19.71 -36.52
CA ARG A 57 28.64 -19.99 -35.16
C ARG A 57 29.19 -18.74 -34.48
N ASN A 58 30.02 -17.96 -35.16
CA ASN A 58 30.60 -16.73 -34.59
C ASN A 58 29.51 -15.69 -34.31
N GLN A 59 28.55 -15.54 -35.20
CA GLN A 59 27.38 -14.68 -35.00
C GLN A 59 26.57 -15.14 -33.77
N ALA A 60 26.25 -16.44 -33.67
CA ALA A 60 25.53 -16.99 -32.52
C ALA A 60 26.28 -16.79 -31.19
N LEU A 61 27.61 -16.95 -31.18
CA LEU A 61 28.43 -16.66 -30.00
C LEU A 61 28.42 -15.18 -29.61
N PHE A 62 28.45 -14.28 -30.59
CA PHE A 62 28.35 -12.84 -30.37
C PHE A 62 26.99 -12.47 -29.80
N ASP A 63 25.89 -12.95 -30.41
CA ASP A 63 24.54 -12.71 -29.96
C ASP A 63 24.28 -13.31 -28.56
N GLY A 64 24.79 -14.51 -28.31
CA GLY A 64 24.73 -15.14 -26.98
C GLY A 64 25.49 -14.33 -25.91
N SER A 65 26.64 -13.73 -26.26
CA SER A 65 27.38 -12.87 -25.33
C SER A 65 26.68 -11.54 -25.07
N ARG A 66 26.05 -10.98 -26.09
CA ARG A 66 25.23 -9.76 -25.99
C ARG A 66 23.98 -10.01 -25.13
N MET A 67 23.29 -11.14 -25.35
CA MET A 67 22.13 -11.52 -24.57
C MET A 67 22.46 -11.71 -23.09
N ARG A 68 23.58 -12.39 -22.78
CA ARG A 68 24.04 -12.55 -21.39
C ARG A 68 24.31 -11.22 -20.71
N ARG A 69 24.92 -10.25 -21.39
CA ARG A 69 25.11 -8.89 -20.86
C ARG A 69 23.80 -8.19 -20.59
N TYR A 70 22.85 -8.32 -21.51
CA TYR A 70 21.51 -7.72 -21.37
C TYR A 70 20.73 -8.32 -20.19
N VAL A 71 20.75 -9.65 -20.05
CA VAL A 71 20.13 -10.33 -18.90
C VAL A 71 20.74 -9.86 -17.58
N LYS A 72 22.06 -9.78 -17.49
CA LYS A 72 22.76 -9.28 -16.29
C LYS A 72 22.40 -7.82 -15.96
N ASP A 73 22.24 -6.96 -16.96
CA ASP A 73 21.78 -5.57 -16.77
C ASP A 73 20.34 -5.54 -16.24
N LEU A 74 19.44 -6.34 -16.82
CA LEU A 74 18.06 -6.46 -16.35
C LEU A 74 17.96 -6.98 -14.92
N GLU A 75 18.74 -7.99 -14.55
CA GLU A 75 18.80 -8.51 -13.18
C GLU A 75 19.27 -7.43 -12.21
N GLY A 76 20.31 -6.66 -12.58
CA GLY A 76 20.78 -5.53 -11.78
C GLY A 76 19.73 -4.45 -11.59
N ARG A 77 19.02 -4.09 -12.66
CA ARG A 77 17.90 -3.12 -12.60
C ARG A 77 16.74 -3.62 -11.75
N LEU A 78 16.38 -4.88 -11.90
CA LEU A 78 15.32 -5.50 -11.09
C LEU A 78 15.67 -5.48 -9.61
N THR A 79 16.88 -5.87 -9.25
CA THR A 79 17.39 -5.84 -7.86
C THR A 79 17.39 -4.41 -7.31
N GLY A 80 17.83 -3.43 -8.10
CA GLY A 80 17.80 -2.02 -7.72
C GLY A 80 16.39 -1.50 -7.47
N LEU A 81 15.43 -1.84 -8.34
CA LEU A 81 14.01 -1.49 -8.17
C LEU A 81 13.42 -2.13 -6.91
N GLN A 82 13.68 -3.41 -6.67
CA GLN A 82 13.20 -4.10 -5.47
C GLN A 82 13.70 -3.44 -4.20
N THR A 83 15.00 -3.15 -4.12
CA THR A 83 15.61 -2.47 -2.95
C THR A 83 15.02 -1.07 -2.74
N SER A 84 14.82 -0.32 -3.83
CA SER A 84 14.18 1.00 -3.78
C SER A 84 12.72 0.93 -3.28
N HIS A 85 11.96 -0.05 -3.76
CA HIS A 85 10.58 -0.26 -3.31
C HIS A 85 10.52 -0.68 -1.84
N GLU A 86 11.37 -1.63 -1.40
CA GLU A 86 11.45 -2.03 0.01
C GLU A 86 11.77 -0.84 0.92
N THR A 87 12.76 -0.04 0.56
CA THR A 87 13.13 1.16 1.31
C THR A 87 11.98 2.16 1.38
N SER A 88 11.25 2.35 0.28
CA SER A 88 10.11 3.27 0.22
C SER A 88 8.95 2.79 1.11
N VAL A 89 8.62 1.50 1.05
CA VAL A 89 7.58 0.88 1.89
C VAL A 89 7.96 0.95 3.37
N GLN A 90 9.21 0.66 3.73
CA GLN A 90 9.68 0.77 5.12
C GLN A 90 9.59 2.20 5.64
N ARG A 91 9.98 3.20 4.84
CA ARG A 91 9.88 4.62 5.20
C ARG A 91 8.42 5.04 5.41
N LEU A 92 7.52 4.60 4.53
CA LEU A 92 6.10 4.90 4.64
C LEU A 92 5.51 4.25 5.90
N THR A 93 5.84 2.99 6.17
CA THR A 93 5.43 2.27 7.37
C THR A 93 5.88 2.99 8.64
N ALA A 94 7.15 3.40 8.71
CA ALA A 94 7.70 4.12 9.86
C ALA A 94 6.97 5.45 10.11
N ARG A 95 6.66 6.22 9.05
CA ARG A 95 5.87 7.44 9.15
C ARG A 95 4.45 7.17 9.64
N THR A 96 3.80 6.15 9.09
CA THR A 96 2.44 5.75 9.47
C THR A 96 2.38 5.37 10.96
N VAL A 97 3.31 4.54 11.44
CA VAL A 97 3.43 4.16 12.86
C VAL A 97 3.67 5.38 13.76
N SER A 98 4.51 6.32 13.34
CA SER A 98 4.73 7.57 14.07
C SER A 98 3.46 8.41 14.18
N HIS A 99 2.67 8.53 13.12
CA HIS A 99 1.38 9.23 13.14
C HIS A 99 0.37 8.53 14.06
N ILE A 100 0.27 7.20 13.99
CA ILE A 100 -0.57 6.39 14.90
C ILE A 100 -0.21 6.71 16.34
N SER A 101 1.07 6.62 16.71
CA SER A 101 1.55 6.92 18.07
C SER A 101 1.18 8.34 18.52
N THR A 102 1.26 9.31 17.63
CA THR A 102 0.87 10.69 17.92
C THR A 102 -0.63 10.81 18.20
N LEU A 103 -1.47 10.21 17.37
CA LEU A 103 -2.93 10.21 17.57
C LEU A 103 -3.32 9.47 18.85
N GLU A 104 -2.72 8.31 19.13
CA GLU A 104 -2.96 7.55 20.35
C GLU A 104 -2.58 8.34 21.59
N LYS A 105 -1.47 9.09 21.57
CA LYS A 105 -1.09 10.00 22.66
C LYS A 105 -2.13 11.11 22.88
N VAL A 106 -2.66 11.71 21.82
CA VAL A 106 -3.72 12.72 21.95
C VAL A 106 -4.97 12.10 22.58
N ILE A 107 -5.42 10.95 22.08
CA ILE A 107 -6.60 10.24 22.60
C ILE A 107 -6.41 9.86 24.08
N THR A 108 -5.25 9.39 24.46
CA THR A 108 -4.95 9.05 25.87
C THR A 108 -4.85 10.28 26.77
N THR A 109 -4.36 11.40 26.25
CA THR A 109 -4.29 12.66 27.01
C THR A 109 -5.67 13.18 27.39
N VAL A 110 -6.69 12.98 26.54
CA VAL A 110 -8.09 13.29 26.86
C VAL A 110 -8.77 12.21 27.73
N GLY A 111 -8.03 11.27 28.29
CA GLY A 111 -8.55 10.23 29.20
C GLY A 111 -9.29 9.08 28.49
N LEU A 112 -9.12 8.93 27.21
CA LEU A 112 -9.73 7.86 26.41
C LEU A 112 -8.74 6.74 26.13
N ASP A 113 -9.25 5.50 26.09
CA ASP A 113 -8.46 4.33 25.68
C ASP A 113 -8.56 4.18 24.15
N ALA A 114 -7.47 4.48 23.43
CA ALA A 114 -7.41 4.43 21.98
C ALA A 114 -7.84 3.07 21.40
N ASN A 115 -7.60 1.98 22.11
CA ASN A 115 -7.99 0.64 21.68
C ASN A 115 -9.52 0.43 21.81
N LYS A 116 -10.11 0.87 22.92
CA LYS A 116 -11.56 0.72 23.16
C LYS A 116 -12.38 1.61 22.24
N VAL A 117 -11.90 2.81 21.92
CA VAL A 117 -12.60 3.76 21.06
C VAL A 117 -12.59 3.28 19.59
N ALA A 118 -11.49 2.72 19.12
CA ALA A 118 -11.39 2.18 17.76
C ALA A 118 -12.25 0.91 17.55
N ILE A 119 -12.42 0.08 18.59
CA ILE A 119 -13.23 -1.15 18.52
C ILE A 119 -14.73 -0.84 18.45
N THR A 120 -15.21 0.24 19.08
CA THR A 120 -16.65 0.59 19.06
C THR A 120 -17.15 1.02 17.67
N ASP A 121 -16.23 1.49 16.77
CA ASP A 121 -16.59 1.81 15.39
C ASP A 121 -16.32 0.62 14.42
N ALA A 122 -15.56 -0.38 14.84
CA ALA A 122 -15.24 -1.60 14.08
C ALA A 122 -16.41 -2.59 13.95
N GLY A 123 -17.58 -2.28 14.51
CA GLY A 123 -18.81 -3.09 14.44
C GLY A 123 -19.48 -3.14 13.07
N ARG A 124 -18.91 -2.52 12.03
CA ARG A 124 -19.32 -2.75 10.63
C ARG A 124 -18.44 -3.86 10.07
N PRO A 125 -19.01 -4.97 9.57
CA PRO A 125 -18.24 -5.96 8.85
C PRO A 125 -17.57 -5.24 7.68
N LYS A 126 -16.25 -5.02 7.78
CA LYS A 126 -15.44 -4.63 6.63
C LYS A 126 -15.53 -5.82 5.68
N GLY A 127 -16.27 -5.67 4.58
CA GLY A 127 -16.37 -6.68 3.56
C GLY A 127 -14.96 -7.01 3.06
N GLN A 128 -14.37 -8.06 3.60
CA GLN A 128 -13.18 -8.70 3.07
C GLN A 128 -13.68 -9.76 2.09
N GLY A 129 -13.66 -9.44 0.83
CA GLY A 129 -14.04 -10.34 -0.24
C GLY A 129 -13.30 -9.95 -1.51
N GLY A 130 -12.31 -10.74 -1.86
CA GLY A 130 -11.69 -10.85 -3.16
C GLY A 130 -11.69 -12.31 -3.58
N PRO A 131 -11.49 -12.64 -4.87
CA PRO A 131 -11.35 -14.02 -5.29
C PRO A 131 -10.18 -14.66 -4.52
N PHE A 132 -10.39 -15.85 -3.97
CA PHE A 132 -9.33 -16.63 -3.36
C PHE A 132 -8.28 -16.94 -4.42
N ILE A 133 -7.11 -16.34 -4.30
CA ILE A 133 -5.91 -16.71 -5.07
C ILE A 133 -5.08 -17.56 -4.12
N PRO A 134 -4.88 -18.87 -4.40
CA PRO A 134 -4.02 -19.70 -3.57
C PRO A 134 -2.64 -19.07 -3.50
N ALA A 135 -2.05 -18.97 -2.32
CA ALA A 135 -0.64 -18.62 -2.18
C ALA A 135 0.15 -19.78 -2.77
N ASP A 136 0.69 -19.57 -3.98
CA ASP A 136 1.58 -20.52 -4.60
C ASP A 136 2.86 -20.60 -3.78
N SER A 137 3.45 -21.79 -3.68
CA SER A 137 4.69 -22.07 -2.93
C SER A 137 5.94 -21.36 -3.49
N SER A 138 5.76 -20.37 -4.34
CA SER A 138 6.76 -19.46 -4.89
C SER A 138 7.15 -18.33 -3.94
N ASP A 139 6.89 -18.42 -2.63
CA ASP A 139 7.34 -17.45 -1.62
C ASP A 139 8.88 -17.38 -1.48
N LEU A 140 9.60 -18.18 -2.25
CA LEU A 140 11.05 -18.10 -2.45
C LEU A 140 11.46 -17.03 -3.47
N ILE A 141 10.52 -16.37 -4.14
CA ILE A 141 10.80 -15.28 -5.08
C ILE A 141 11.03 -13.98 -4.27
N PRO A 142 11.99 -13.13 -4.67
CA PRO A 142 12.28 -11.83 -4.01
C PRO A 142 11.03 -10.95 -3.77
N ALA A 143 9.97 -11.13 -4.54
CA ALA A 143 8.68 -10.46 -4.37
C ALA A 143 7.93 -10.80 -3.05
N GLY A 144 8.23 -11.92 -2.39
CA GLY A 144 7.56 -12.35 -1.15
C GLY A 144 7.77 -11.37 0.01
N LYS A 145 8.99 -10.84 0.17
CA LYS A 145 9.32 -9.84 1.21
C LYS A 145 8.57 -8.53 1.01
N LEU A 146 8.51 -8.04 -0.23
CA LEU A 146 7.77 -6.81 -0.56
C LEU A 146 6.28 -6.99 -0.30
N LYS A 147 5.69 -8.12 -0.69
CA LYS A 147 4.27 -8.46 -0.44
C LYS A 147 3.95 -8.43 1.06
N THR A 148 4.78 -9.08 1.88
CA THR A 148 4.62 -9.09 3.34
C THR A 148 4.74 -7.68 3.94
N SER A 149 5.65 -6.85 3.43
CA SER A 149 5.83 -5.47 3.87
C SER A 149 4.63 -4.60 3.50
N LEU A 150 4.06 -4.77 2.31
CA LEU A 150 2.85 -4.08 1.86
C LEU A 150 1.63 -4.49 2.72
N GLN A 151 1.46 -5.78 3.02
CA GLN A 151 0.38 -6.24 3.89
C GLN A 151 0.46 -5.62 5.30
N LYS A 152 1.68 -5.50 5.87
CA LYS A 152 1.88 -4.80 7.16
C LYS A 152 1.51 -3.33 7.05
N LEU A 153 1.90 -2.66 5.98
CA LEU A 153 1.56 -1.26 5.74
C LEU A 153 0.04 -1.07 5.66
N ASP A 154 -0.69 -1.96 4.97
CA ASP A 154 -2.16 -1.89 4.85
C ASP A 154 -2.84 -1.98 6.21
N VAL A 155 -2.37 -2.84 7.11
CA VAL A 155 -2.87 -2.94 8.50
C VAL A 155 -2.67 -1.63 9.25
N HIS A 156 -1.48 -1.01 9.13
CA HIS A 156 -1.21 0.28 9.77
C HIS A 156 -2.04 1.42 9.17
N LEU A 157 -2.25 1.45 7.85
CA LEU A 157 -3.09 2.45 7.19
C LEU A 157 -4.56 2.32 7.62
N ALA A 158 -5.08 1.10 7.73
CA ALA A 158 -6.42 0.86 8.26
C ALA A 158 -6.55 1.40 9.70
N ARG A 159 -5.58 1.10 10.57
CA ARG A 159 -5.55 1.61 11.95
C ARG A 159 -5.48 3.13 12.00
N LEU A 160 -4.66 3.75 11.15
CA LEU A 160 -4.56 5.20 11.04
C LEU A 160 -5.91 5.81 10.63
N GLY A 161 -6.58 5.24 9.65
CA GLY A 161 -7.92 5.67 9.22
C GLY A 161 -8.96 5.60 10.35
N ASP A 162 -8.97 4.50 11.11
CA ASP A 162 -9.87 4.35 12.27
C ASP A 162 -9.60 5.44 13.33
N LEU A 163 -8.33 5.71 13.65
CA LEU A 163 -7.96 6.76 14.62
C LEU A 163 -8.30 8.17 14.12
N GLN A 164 -8.13 8.45 12.83
CA GLN A 164 -8.53 9.73 12.24
C GLN A 164 -10.04 9.95 12.34
N GLN A 165 -10.86 8.95 12.04
CA GLN A 165 -12.31 9.04 12.22
C GLN A 165 -12.70 9.31 13.68
N VAL A 166 -12.00 8.70 14.62
CA VAL A 166 -12.21 8.96 16.05
C VAL A 166 -11.84 10.41 16.38
N MET A 167 -10.69 10.88 15.90
CA MET A 167 -10.23 12.26 16.15
C MET A 167 -11.21 13.31 15.62
N GLU A 168 -11.83 13.09 14.47
CA GLU A 168 -12.85 13.98 13.92
C GLU A 168 -14.09 14.10 14.82
N ARG A 169 -14.38 13.08 15.61
CA ARG A 169 -15.54 13.02 16.52
C ARG A 169 -15.24 13.52 17.92
N LEU A 170 -13.97 13.68 18.27
CA LEU A 170 -13.58 14.17 19.59
C LEU A 170 -13.84 15.68 19.71
N PRO A 171 -14.48 16.14 20.80
CA PRO A 171 -14.79 17.54 21.05
C PRO A 171 -13.55 18.30 21.58
N LEU A 172 -12.50 18.40 20.75
CA LEU A 172 -11.20 19.00 21.13
C LEU A 172 -11.17 20.53 21.08
N ALA A 173 -12.22 21.17 20.60
CA ALA A 173 -12.32 22.62 20.54
C ALA A 173 -13.26 23.16 21.64
N PRO A 174 -12.98 24.36 22.19
CA PRO A 174 -13.90 24.97 23.14
C PRO A 174 -15.24 25.33 22.46
N PRO A 175 -16.38 25.22 23.19
CA PRO A 175 -17.71 25.54 22.65
C PRO A 175 -17.97 27.04 22.49
N LEU A 176 -17.07 27.90 22.96
CA LEU A 176 -17.14 29.36 22.89
C LEU A 176 -15.89 29.91 22.23
N ASP A 177 -16.02 31.02 21.48
CA ASP A 177 -14.90 31.69 20.82
C ASP A 177 -14.11 32.56 21.84
N VAL A 178 -14.81 33.19 22.78
CA VAL A 178 -14.22 34.01 23.87
C VAL A 178 -14.84 33.56 25.17
N TYR A 179 -14.03 33.21 26.14
CA TYR A 179 -14.48 32.73 27.45
C TYR A 179 -13.41 32.89 28.54
N SER A 180 -13.86 32.79 29.81
CA SER A 180 -13.02 32.52 30.98
C SER A 180 -13.51 31.28 31.68
N ILE A 181 -12.62 30.48 32.28
CA ILE A 181 -13.04 29.31 33.07
C ILE A 181 -13.38 29.83 34.47
N THR A 182 -14.68 29.81 34.80
CA THR A 182 -15.18 30.26 36.10
C THR A 182 -15.25 29.14 37.12
N SER A 183 -15.37 27.88 36.66
CA SER A 183 -15.27 26.71 37.53
C SER A 183 -14.79 25.47 36.78
N ARG A 184 -13.86 24.75 37.38
CA ARG A 184 -13.25 23.53 36.84
C ARG A 184 -14.08 22.28 37.17
N TYR A 185 -13.82 21.21 36.45
CA TYR A 185 -14.32 19.86 36.72
C TYR A 185 -13.80 19.35 38.07
N GLY A 186 -14.63 18.56 38.77
CA GLY A 186 -14.25 17.84 39.95
C GLY A 186 -14.95 18.31 41.25
N LYS A 187 -14.38 18.01 42.39
CA LYS A 187 -14.96 18.30 43.70
C LYS A 187 -14.80 19.79 44.01
N ARG A 188 -15.93 20.47 44.30
CA ARG A 188 -15.94 21.90 44.67
C ARG A 188 -17.01 22.21 45.71
N ARG A 189 -16.96 23.38 46.36
CA ARG A 189 -18.07 23.91 47.13
C ARG A 189 -19.16 24.45 46.19
N ASP A 190 -20.39 24.02 46.40
CA ASP A 190 -21.55 24.48 45.62
C ASP A 190 -21.73 25.98 45.83
N PRO A 191 -21.84 26.81 44.78
CA PRO A 191 -21.87 28.28 44.90
C PRO A 191 -23.10 28.81 45.63
N LEU A 192 -24.22 28.04 45.65
CA LEU A 192 -25.48 28.45 46.27
C LEU A 192 -25.57 28.03 47.74
N ASN A 193 -25.32 26.76 48.05
CA ASN A 193 -25.50 26.23 49.41
C ASN A 193 -24.20 25.97 50.17
N LYS A 194 -23.03 26.22 49.58
CA LYS A 194 -21.67 26.09 50.14
C LYS A 194 -21.28 24.68 50.57
N ARG A 195 -22.10 23.64 50.30
CA ARG A 195 -21.79 22.24 50.57
C ARG A 195 -20.86 21.66 49.52
N TRP A 196 -20.09 20.63 49.90
CA TRP A 196 -19.28 19.89 48.96
C TRP A 196 -20.15 19.21 47.90
N SER A 197 -19.82 19.39 46.63
CA SER A 197 -20.50 18.79 45.49
C SER A 197 -19.53 18.38 44.38
N ALA A 198 -19.90 17.37 43.63
CA ALA A 198 -19.20 17.01 42.40
C ALA A 198 -19.69 17.92 41.24
N HIS A 199 -18.74 18.49 40.50
CA HIS A 199 -18.99 19.25 39.27
C HIS A 199 -18.56 18.38 38.09
N TYR A 200 -19.52 17.92 37.31
CA TYR A 200 -19.32 17.01 36.21
C TYR A 200 -18.94 17.67 34.88
N GLY A 201 -18.63 18.97 34.91
CA GLY A 201 -18.28 19.75 33.74
C GLY A 201 -17.32 20.91 34.05
N VAL A 202 -17.18 21.78 33.09
CA VAL A 202 -16.49 23.08 33.22
C VAL A 202 -17.48 24.18 32.98
N ASP A 203 -17.44 25.22 33.81
CA ASP A 203 -18.25 26.42 33.64
C ASP A 203 -17.44 27.46 32.88
N PHE A 204 -17.88 27.84 31.70
CA PHE A 204 -17.31 28.87 30.87
C PHE A 204 -18.09 30.17 31.07
N GLY A 205 -17.49 31.14 31.77
CA GLY A 205 -18.00 32.48 31.89
C GLY A 205 -17.85 33.25 30.56
N GLY A 206 -18.85 34.06 30.24
CA GLY A 206 -18.86 34.85 29.03
C GLY A 206 -19.99 35.88 29.01
N VAL A 207 -20.01 36.71 27.98
CA VAL A 207 -21.10 37.70 27.80
C VAL A 207 -22.41 36.95 27.50
N LEU A 208 -23.50 37.42 28.14
CA LEU A 208 -24.85 36.88 27.89
C LEU A 208 -25.17 36.93 26.39
N LYS A 209 -25.75 35.83 25.87
CA LYS A 209 -26.07 35.65 24.44
C LYS A 209 -24.85 35.43 23.52
N THR A 210 -23.67 35.16 24.05
CA THR A 210 -22.55 34.65 23.24
C THR A 210 -22.94 33.37 22.53
N LYS A 211 -22.49 33.18 21.28
CA LYS A 211 -22.81 32.02 20.46
C LYS A 211 -22.12 30.79 21.04
N VAL A 212 -22.90 29.74 21.32
CA VAL A 212 -22.42 28.41 21.70
C VAL A 212 -22.36 27.55 20.45
N ARG A 213 -21.22 26.90 20.22
CA ARG A 213 -20.94 26.13 19.02
C ARG A 213 -20.67 24.66 19.34
N ALA A 214 -20.97 23.76 18.40
CA ALA A 214 -20.62 22.36 18.50
C ALA A 214 -19.09 22.17 18.32
N PRO A 215 -18.39 21.54 19.27
CA PRO A 215 -16.94 21.32 19.22
C PRO A 215 -16.52 20.17 18.32
N ALA A 216 -17.48 19.36 17.86
CA ALA A 216 -17.31 18.25 16.91
C ALA A 216 -18.62 18.01 16.17
N PRO A 217 -18.62 17.33 15.00
CA PRO A 217 -19.83 16.88 14.34
C PRO A 217 -20.57 15.87 15.21
N GLY A 218 -21.89 15.79 15.09
CA GLY A 218 -22.69 14.84 15.86
C GLY A 218 -24.18 14.97 15.63
N ARG A 219 -24.97 14.19 16.37
CA ARG A 219 -26.43 14.20 16.34
C ARG A 219 -26.99 14.67 17.67
N VAL A 220 -27.90 15.63 17.65
CA VAL A 220 -28.54 16.14 18.84
C VAL A 220 -29.49 15.07 19.44
N THR A 221 -29.16 14.60 20.64
CA THR A 221 -29.96 13.60 21.36
C THR A 221 -31.04 14.25 22.22
N TYR A 222 -30.78 15.48 22.70
CA TYR A 222 -31.72 16.25 23.51
C TYR A 222 -31.58 17.75 23.24
N ALA A 223 -32.70 18.46 23.18
CA ALA A 223 -32.76 19.91 23.07
C ALA A 223 -34.06 20.41 23.76
N GLY A 224 -33.95 21.08 24.91
CA GLY A 224 -35.07 21.54 25.69
C GLY A 224 -34.74 21.90 27.14
N TRP A 225 -35.76 22.01 27.98
CA TRP A 225 -35.56 22.27 29.41
C TRP A 225 -35.24 20.97 30.17
N LYS A 226 -34.19 20.95 31.01
CA LYS A 226 -33.75 19.77 31.77
C LYS A 226 -33.42 20.15 33.22
N GLY A 227 -34.44 20.20 34.06
CA GLY A 227 -34.28 20.43 35.51
C GLY A 227 -33.31 21.55 35.88
N LYS A 228 -32.30 21.24 36.68
CA LYS A 228 -31.31 22.19 37.16
C LYS A 228 -30.41 22.76 36.04
N TYR A 229 -30.24 22.07 34.93
CA TYR A 229 -29.49 22.56 33.77
C TYR A 229 -30.21 23.69 33.01
N GLY A 230 -31.50 23.93 33.27
CA GLY A 230 -32.28 24.91 32.52
C GLY A 230 -32.46 24.51 31.04
N ARG A 231 -32.28 25.45 30.11
CA ARG A 231 -32.24 25.16 28.68
C ARG A 231 -30.94 24.40 28.35
N TYR A 232 -31.09 23.21 27.80
CA TYR A 232 -30.05 22.21 27.72
C TYR A 232 -30.03 21.56 26.34
N VAL A 233 -28.83 21.29 25.83
CA VAL A 233 -28.58 20.51 24.60
C VAL A 233 -27.64 19.38 24.95
N GLU A 234 -27.85 18.21 24.35
CA GLU A 234 -26.95 17.07 24.38
C GLU A 234 -26.67 16.63 22.93
N ILE A 235 -25.41 16.41 22.59
CA ILE A 235 -24.96 15.97 21.27
C ILE A 235 -24.21 14.68 21.42
N ASP A 236 -24.55 13.66 20.61
CA ASP A 236 -23.83 12.40 20.48
C ASP A 236 -22.90 12.50 19.27
N HIS A 237 -21.60 12.38 19.50
CA HIS A 237 -20.56 12.46 18.48
C HIS A 237 -20.17 11.09 17.90
N GLY A 238 -20.80 9.99 18.42
CA GLY A 238 -20.40 8.62 18.12
C GLY A 238 -19.28 8.15 19.04
N ALA A 239 -18.86 6.90 18.82
CA ALA A 239 -17.78 6.25 19.61
C ALA A 239 -17.95 6.38 21.15
N GLY A 240 -19.19 6.52 21.64
CA GLY A 240 -19.49 6.69 23.07
C GLY A 240 -19.25 8.10 23.61
N VAL A 241 -18.90 9.06 22.77
CA VAL A 241 -18.60 10.45 23.14
C VAL A 241 -19.84 11.32 23.02
N ARG A 242 -20.18 12.03 24.10
CA ARG A 242 -21.28 13.01 24.11
C ARG A 242 -20.82 14.31 24.75
N THR A 243 -21.41 15.41 24.32
CA THR A 243 -21.25 16.71 24.96
C THR A 243 -22.58 17.27 25.42
N ARG A 244 -22.56 18.02 26.56
CA ARG A 244 -23.73 18.59 27.21
C ARG A 244 -23.53 20.06 27.43
N TYR A 245 -24.60 20.82 27.22
CA TYR A 245 -24.61 22.29 27.27
C TYR A 245 -25.76 22.76 28.13
N GLY A 246 -25.46 23.28 29.31
CA GLY A 246 -26.45 23.79 30.29
C GLY A 246 -26.53 25.30 30.32
N HIS A 247 -27.55 25.81 31.01
CA HIS A 247 -27.81 27.22 31.33
C HIS A 247 -28.00 28.12 30.10
N LEU A 248 -28.38 27.55 28.93
CA LEU A 248 -28.51 28.29 27.68
C LEU A 248 -29.60 29.36 27.79
N HIS A 249 -29.38 30.50 27.11
CA HIS A 249 -30.40 31.55 26.91
C HIS A 249 -31.42 31.16 25.82
N LYS A 250 -30.93 30.59 24.71
CA LYS A 250 -31.73 30.13 23.56
C LYS A 250 -31.12 28.93 22.92
N ILE A 251 -31.92 27.98 22.45
CA ILE A 251 -31.56 26.80 21.70
C ILE A 251 -31.89 27.02 20.24
N TYR A 252 -30.98 26.64 19.32
CA TYR A 252 -31.19 26.78 17.86
C TYR A 252 -31.31 25.44 17.13
N VAL A 253 -31.11 24.34 17.83
CA VAL A 253 -31.11 22.97 17.27
C VAL A 253 -32.30 22.20 17.82
N LYS A 254 -32.68 21.11 17.13
CA LYS A 254 -33.77 20.22 17.52
C LYS A 254 -33.25 18.81 17.75
N ARG A 255 -33.94 18.02 18.59
CA ARG A 255 -33.64 16.59 18.76
C ARG A 255 -33.64 15.88 17.41
N GLY A 256 -32.64 15.05 17.14
CA GLY A 256 -32.45 14.31 15.89
C GLY A 256 -31.71 15.08 14.82
N GLN A 257 -31.46 16.38 14.98
CA GLN A 257 -30.70 17.19 14.02
C GLN A 257 -29.22 16.81 14.03
N THR A 258 -28.62 16.68 12.84
CA THR A 258 -27.16 16.56 12.69
C THR A 258 -26.54 17.93 12.70
N VAL A 259 -25.45 18.08 13.42
CA VAL A 259 -24.64 19.31 13.51
C VAL A 259 -23.23 19.02 13.01
N LYS A 260 -22.62 20.00 12.38
CA LYS A 260 -21.22 19.99 11.95
C LYS A 260 -20.33 20.67 12.99
N PHE A 261 -19.03 20.49 12.88
CA PHE A 261 -18.05 21.26 13.65
C PHE A 261 -18.32 22.76 13.52
N ARG A 262 -18.35 23.49 14.66
CA ARG A 262 -18.60 24.94 14.77
C ARG A 262 -20.01 25.40 14.44
N ASP A 263 -20.96 24.50 14.20
CA ASP A 263 -22.37 24.89 14.07
C ASP A 263 -22.88 25.57 15.34
N LYS A 264 -23.68 26.63 15.17
CA LYS A 264 -24.32 27.35 16.26
C LYS A 264 -25.47 26.51 16.83
N ILE A 265 -25.34 26.09 18.09
CA ILE A 265 -26.33 25.25 18.76
C ILE A 265 -27.21 26.03 19.75
N GLY A 266 -26.72 27.15 20.27
CA GLY A 266 -27.47 27.98 21.22
C GLY A 266 -26.76 29.28 21.53
N LEU A 267 -27.26 29.95 22.57
CA LEU A 267 -26.66 31.14 23.16
C LEU A 267 -26.38 30.91 24.64
N LEU A 268 -25.21 31.39 25.12
CA LEU A 268 -24.87 31.41 26.52
C LEU A 268 -25.92 32.18 27.34
N GLY A 269 -26.28 31.65 28.50
CA GLY A 269 -27.38 32.19 29.30
C GLY A 269 -27.13 32.12 30.81
N ASN A 270 -28.27 32.12 31.52
CA ASN A 270 -28.38 32.02 32.96
C ASN A 270 -29.65 31.30 33.38
N SER A 271 -30.08 30.30 32.60
CA SER A 271 -31.33 29.54 32.85
C SER A 271 -31.11 28.37 33.83
N GLY A 272 -32.12 27.96 34.53
CA GLY A 272 -32.07 26.88 35.51
C GLY A 272 -31.35 27.30 36.82
N ARG A 273 -30.58 26.38 37.41
CA ARG A 273 -29.86 26.63 38.67
C ARG A 273 -28.48 27.24 38.39
N SER A 274 -28.42 28.55 38.30
CA SER A 274 -27.20 29.29 37.94
C SER A 274 -27.12 30.61 38.76
N THR A 275 -25.92 31.09 39.08
CA THR A 275 -25.63 32.30 39.84
C THR A 275 -25.30 33.49 38.94
N GLY A 276 -25.08 33.30 37.66
CA GLY A 276 -24.71 34.32 36.70
C GLY A 276 -24.58 33.76 35.28
N ALA A 277 -24.32 34.61 34.30
CA ALA A 277 -24.21 34.22 32.90
C ALA A 277 -22.97 33.34 32.66
N HIS A 278 -23.18 32.07 32.36
CA HIS A 278 -22.16 31.10 32.00
C HIS A 278 -22.73 29.94 31.16
N LEU A 279 -21.86 29.19 30.53
CA LEU A 279 -22.16 27.92 29.91
C LEU A 279 -21.61 26.79 30.80
N HIS A 280 -22.47 25.91 31.28
CA HIS A 280 -22.07 24.64 31.85
C HIS A 280 -21.84 23.64 30.73
N TYR A 281 -20.60 23.11 30.63
CA TYR A 281 -20.18 22.20 29.57
C TYR A 281 -19.65 20.89 30.16
N GLU A 282 -20.22 19.76 29.69
CA GLU A 282 -19.72 18.43 30.09
C GLU A 282 -19.29 17.64 28.87
N THR A 283 -18.23 16.87 29.02
CA THR A 283 -17.85 15.78 28.13
C THR A 283 -18.11 14.45 28.80
N VAL A 284 -18.80 13.56 28.10
CA VAL A 284 -19.21 12.24 28.62
C VAL A 284 -18.68 11.18 27.69
N PHE A 285 -18.02 10.16 28.25
CA PHE A 285 -17.55 9.00 27.52
C PHE A 285 -18.15 7.73 28.12
N ASN A 286 -18.80 6.91 27.29
CA ASN A 286 -19.49 5.68 27.71
C ASN A 286 -20.36 5.87 28.96
N GLY A 287 -21.09 6.98 29.04
CA GLY A 287 -21.99 7.31 30.14
C GLY A 287 -21.31 7.93 31.37
N LYS A 288 -19.98 8.04 31.42
CA LYS A 288 -19.23 8.67 32.53
C LYS A 288 -18.76 10.06 32.12
N SER A 289 -18.99 11.07 32.98
CA SER A 289 -18.42 12.41 32.75
C SER A 289 -16.91 12.38 32.96
N ILE A 290 -16.21 12.98 32.02
CA ILE A 290 -14.74 13.16 32.07
C ILE A 290 -14.43 14.65 32.13
N ASN A 291 -13.19 15.01 32.49
CA ASN A 291 -12.74 16.40 32.52
C ASN A 291 -12.69 16.94 31.07
N PRO A 292 -13.50 17.93 30.72
CA PRO A 292 -13.55 18.53 29.38
C PRO A 292 -12.26 19.19 28.94
#